data_0afdcc0a77bb71b59ebbffb693ac88bc
#
_entry.id   0afdcc0a77bb71b59ebbffb693ac88bc
#
_cell.length_a   1.000
_cell.length_b   1.000
_cell.length_c   1.000
_cell.angle_alpha   90.00
_cell.angle_beta   90.00
_cell.angle_gamma   90.00
#
_symmetry.space_group_name_H-M   'P 1'
#
loop_
_entity.id
_entity.type
_entity.pdbx_description
1 polymer ?
#
loop_
_entity_poly.entity_id
_entity_poly.type
_entity_poly.pdbx_seq_one_letter_code
_entity_poly.pdbx_strand_id
1 'polypeptide(L)'
;MKIDKKSNSLIKRRELLKKTAAMSAFLVVPRHVLGGSAHIAPSDRINIAAVGVGGRGRSNIQSCANENIYALCDIDDGKVAETLGEDWAAPFVGKTKLYRDYREMLENEPEIDALIISTPDHMHTPIAASAMDLGKHLYIEKPLCHTVAEARFLARRARETNIVSQMGNQGHAEEGGRLINEWVADGALGAVQEVHCWTNRPVWPQGIGRPAGSDPIPSTLDWDLWVGAAPFRPYLKDRYHAFNWRGWMDFGTGVVGDMGAHIIDHPYWALDLDLPTKVSASSSRFGANLETFPLASKIHFEFPVKGSRPPVKLTWYDGGLMPERPEILEQERMMGDRDGGVLIVGDKNTLMHGVYGRDPRIIPETNHSDYQKPAPTIARSPGIHQEWIDAIKDRSKMTTSHFEYSGQLSETMLLGNIATVRASENKVLEYDGANMRFTNDDGANTLLDKDYRAGYGLV
;
A
#
# COMPACT_ATOMS: atom_id res chain seq x y z
N MET A 1 65.42 61.02 -27.94
CA MET A 1 64.51 59.83 -27.88
C MET A 1 64.14 59.67 -26.45
N LYS A 2 62.94 60.14 -26.02
CA LYS A 2 62.46 60.06 -24.62
C LYS A 2 61.64 58.78 -24.45
N ILE A 3 62.00 57.94 -23.49
CA ILE A 3 61.29 56.74 -23.15
C ILE A 3 60.30 57.09 -22.01
N ASP A 4 59.02 57.00 -22.32
CA ASP A 4 57.92 57.19 -21.36
C ASP A 4 57.83 56.00 -20.42
N LYS A 5 57.96 56.24 -19.12
CA LYS A 5 57.72 55.32 -18.05
C LYS A 5 56.22 55.23 -17.78
N LYS A 6 55.57 54.04 -18.06
CA LYS A 6 54.25 53.79 -17.62
C LYS A 6 54.23 53.56 -16.08
N SER A 7 53.47 54.40 -15.40
CA SER A 7 53.23 54.34 -13.95
C SER A 7 52.28 53.12 -13.67
N ASN A 8 52.77 52.16 -12.88
CA ASN A 8 51.98 51.12 -12.28
C ASN A 8 51.20 51.69 -11.11
N SER A 9 49.88 51.91 -11.26
CA SER A 9 49.03 52.30 -10.13
C SER A 9 48.69 51.07 -9.28
N LEU A 10 49.37 50.91 -8.17
CA LEU A 10 49.03 49.96 -7.13
C LEU A 10 47.67 50.34 -6.52
N ILE A 11 46.65 49.55 -6.77
CA ILE A 11 45.35 49.66 -6.12
C ILE A 11 45.56 49.53 -4.64
N LYS A 12 45.25 50.57 -3.89
CA LYS A 12 45.44 50.59 -2.43
C LYS A 12 44.56 49.53 -1.78
N ARG A 13 45.17 48.66 -0.99
CA ARG A 13 44.54 47.55 -0.25
C ARG A 13 43.20 47.92 0.42
N ARG A 14 43.05 49.19 0.78
CA ARG A 14 41.83 49.75 1.41
C ARG A 14 40.68 49.94 0.42
N GLU A 15 40.94 50.16 -0.86
CA GLU A 15 39.88 50.22 -1.91
C GLU A 15 39.45 48.86 -2.38
N LEU A 16 40.35 47.86 -2.38
CA LEU A 16 40.01 46.45 -2.65
C LEU A 16 39.11 45.91 -1.53
N LEU A 17 39.43 46.19 -0.28
CA LEU A 17 38.62 45.79 0.86
C LEU A 17 37.23 46.47 0.89
N LYS A 18 37.11 47.72 0.45
CA LYS A 18 35.82 48.40 0.36
C LYS A 18 34.98 47.85 -0.78
N LYS A 19 35.56 47.42 -1.91
CA LYS A 19 34.85 46.76 -3.02
C LYS A 19 34.43 45.34 -2.66
N THR A 20 35.24 44.58 -1.90
CA THR A 20 34.89 43.22 -1.41
C THR A 20 33.80 43.29 -0.34
N ALA A 21 33.85 44.27 0.59
CA ALA A 21 32.80 44.48 1.60
C ALA A 21 31.45 44.94 0.98
N ALA A 22 31.44 45.67 -0.16
CA ALA A 22 30.23 46.03 -0.85
C ALA A 22 29.63 44.86 -1.66
N MET A 23 30.42 43.86 -2.06
CA MET A 23 29.93 42.64 -2.72
C MET A 23 29.44 41.57 -1.71
N SER A 24 29.89 41.61 -0.46
CA SER A 24 29.43 40.67 0.59
C SER A 24 28.12 41.12 1.27
N ALA A 25 27.61 42.33 0.97
CA ALA A 25 26.40 42.87 1.60
C ALA A 25 25.07 42.37 0.97
N PHE A 26 25.10 41.52 -0.08
CA PHE A 26 23.90 41.12 -0.81
C PHE A 26 23.64 39.60 -0.85
N LEU A 27 24.25 38.80 0.04
CA LEU A 27 23.86 37.39 0.21
C LEU A 27 23.13 37.23 1.55
N VAL A 28 22.07 37.99 1.78
CA VAL A 28 21.05 37.59 2.76
C VAL A 28 20.19 36.55 2.04
N VAL A 29 20.61 35.29 2.10
CA VAL A 29 19.76 34.17 1.69
C VAL A 29 18.63 34.11 2.72
N PRO A 30 17.36 34.29 2.31
CA PRO A 30 16.24 34.21 3.24
C PRO A 30 16.25 32.87 3.97
N ARG A 31 15.88 32.86 5.25
CA ARG A 31 15.95 31.68 6.12
C ARG A 31 15.16 30.48 5.59
N HIS A 32 14.12 30.72 4.81
CA HIS A 32 13.32 29.69 4.12
C HIS A 32 14.06 29.02 2.94
N VAL A 33 15.16 29.56 2.46
CA VAL A 33 16.02 28.99 1.42
C VAL A 33 17.16 28.16 2.01
N LEU A 34 17.55 28.43 3.27
CA LEU A 34 18.67 27.77 3.92
C LEU A 34 18.27 26.52 4.75
N GLY A 35 16.97 26.28 4.90
CA GLY A 35 16.49 25.22 5.78
C GLY A 35 16.73 25.54 7.27
N GLY A 36 16.20 24.70 8.16
CA GLY A 36 16.36 24.81 9.59
C GLY A 36 15.29 23.97 10.31
N SER A 37 15.30 23.93 11.65
CA SER A 37 14.40 23.08 12.45
C SER A 37 12.89 23.22 12.15
N ALA A 38 12.48 24.24 11.40
CA ALA A 38 11.08 24.50 11.01
C ALA A 38 10.87 24.69 9.48
N HIS A 39 11.91 24.57 8.65
CA HIS A 39 11.79 24.80 7.20
C HIS A 39 12.75 23.87 6.43
N ILE A 40 12.19 23.03 5.56
CA ILE A 40 12.98 22.23 4.60
C ILE A 40 13.40 23.16 3.46
N ALA A 41 14.70 23.20 3.15
CA ALA A 41 15.17 23.95 2.01
C ALA A 41 14.51 23.40 0.71
N PRO A 42 14.18 24.24 -0.28
CA PRO A 42 13.61 23.76 -1.54
C PRO A 42 14.45 22.70 -2.24
N SER A 43 15.78 22.74 -2.11
CA SER A 43 16.73 21.75 -2.64
C SER A 43 16.67 20.39 -1.94
N ASP A 44 16.10 20.32 -0.73
CA ASP A 44 16.05 19.13 0.09
C ASP A 44 14.67 18.45 0.02
N ARG A 45 13.77 19.00 -0.80
CA ARG A 45 12.44 18.44 -1.04
C ARG A 45 12.49 17.40 -2.14
N ILE A 46 11.76 16.31 -1.94
CA ILE A 46 11.57 15.26 -2.94
C ILE A 46 10.52 15.73 -3.94
N ASN A 47 10.78 15.56 -5.23
CA ASN A 47 9.80 15.77 -6.31
C ASN A 47 8.88 14.55 -6.39
N ILE A 48 7.70 14.66 -5.81
CA ILE A 48 6.71 13.59 -5.77
C ILE A 48 5.69 13.78 -6.89
N ALA A 49 5.47 12.75 -7.69
CA ALA A 49 4.32 12.66 -8.56
C ALA A 49 3.29 11.69 -7.98
N ALA A 50 2.00 11.89 -8.32
CA ALA A 50 0.93 10.99 -7.91
C ALA A 50 0.11 10.54 -9.11
N VAL A 51 -0.20 9.23 -9.16
CA VAL A 51 -1.10 8.60 -10.14
C VAL A 51 -2.32 8.06 -9.42
N GLY A 52 -3.52 8.56 -9.81
CA GLY A 52 -4.76 8.36 -9.05
C GLY A 52 -4.84 9.36 -7.89
N VAL A 53 -5.46 10.53 -8.13
CA VAL A 53 -5.43 11.65 -7.18
C VAL A 53 -6.74 11.83 -6.41
N GLY A 54 -7.79 11.08 -6.77
CA GLY A 54 -9.06 11.10 -6.06
C GLY A 54 -9.08 10.23 -4.79
N GLY A 55 -10.10 10.39 -3.95
CA GLY A 55 -10.34 9.52 -2.79
C GLY A 55 -9.11 9.32 -1.91
N ARG A 56 -8.60 8.08 -1.83
CA ARG A 56 -7.43 7.75 -1.03
C ARG A 56 -6.15 8.44 -1.52
N GLY A 57 -5.99 8.57 -2.84
CA GLY A 57 -4.86 9.27 -3.43
C GLY A 57 -4.74 10.72 -2.93
N ARG A 58 -5.87 11.43 -2.81
CA ARG A 58 -5.91 12.78 -2.22
C ARG A 58 -5.31 12.80 -0.81
N SER A 59 -5.70 11.86 0.05
CA SER A 59 -5.18 11.77 1.43
C SER A 59 -3.68 11.45 1.46
N ASN A 60 -3.20 10.61 0.55
CA ASN A 60 -1.78 10.29 0.45
C ASN A 60 -0.95 11.49 0.00
N ILE A 61 -1.44 12.24 -1.01
CA ILE A 61 -0.79 13.47 -1.48
C ILE A 61 -0.74 14.50 -0.35
N GLN A 62 -1.85 14.70 0.38
CA GLN A 62 -1.90 15.59 1.53
C GLN A 62 -0.88 15.22 2.60
N SER A 63 -0.71 13.94 2.90
CA SER A 63 0.29 13.46 3.88
C SER A 63 1.73 13.75 3.45
N CYS A 64 1.96 13.96 2.15
CA CYS A 64 3.27 14.29 1.57
C CYS A 64 3.40 15.79 1.21
N ALA A 65 2.45 16.66 1.56
CA ALA A 65 2.39 18.05 1.12
C ALA A 65 3.55 18.95 1.62
N ASN A 66 4.37 18.46 2.55
CA ASN A 66 5.61 19.13 2.96
C ASN A 66 6.74 18.99 1.93
N GLU A 67 6.64 18.03 1.02
CA GLU A 67 7.55 17.83 -0.10
C GLU A 67 7.07 18.63 -1.32
N ASN A 68 7.71 18.48 -2.47
CA ASN A 68 7.29 19.13 -3.70
C ASN A 68 6.31 18.22 -4.46
N ILE A 69 5.02 18.56 -4.50
CA ILE A 69 4.02 17.87 -5.34
C ILE A 69 4.23 18.34 -6.78
N TYR A 70 5.08 17.61 -7.49
CA TYR A 70 5.65 18.00 -8.76
C TYR A 70 4.70 17.76 -9.94
N ALA A 71 4.03 16.58 -9.96
CA ALA A 71 3.08 16.24 -11.01
C ALA A 71 1.90 15.44 -10.45
N LEU A 72 0.72 15.61 -11.05
CA LEU A 72 -0.49 14.84 -10.78
C LEU A 72 -0.98 14.19 -12.07
N CYS A 73 -1.30 12.90 -12.01
CA CYS A 73 -1.82 12.13 -13.12
C CYS A 73 -3.14 11.46 -12.70
N ASP A 74 -4.22 11.78 -13.38
CA ASP A 74 -5.50 11.09 -13.22
C ASP A 74 -6.27 11.08 -14.55
N ILE A 75 -6.94 9.99 -14.82
CA ILE A 75 -7.78 9.80 -16.02
C ILE A 75 -9.11 10.55 -15.94
N ASP A 76 -9.43 11.14 -14.79
CA ASP A 76 -10.64 11.94 -14.55
C ASP A 76 -10.25 13.35 -14.10
N ASP A 77 -10.36 14.33 -14.99
CA ASP A 77 -10.08 15.75 -14.71
C ASP A 77 -10.88 16.28 -13.52
N GLY A 78 -12.08 15.73 -13.28
CA GLY A 78 -12.90 16.08 -12.11
C GLY A 78 -12.20 15.76 -10.81
N LYS A 79 -11.46 14.64 -10.73
CA LYS A 79 -10.70 14.26 -9.54
C LYS A 79 -9.49 15.14 -9.31
N VAL A 80 -8.83 15.57 -10.38
CA VAL A 80 -7.75 16.56 -10.29
C VAL A 80 -8.28 17.89 -9.76
N ALA A 81 -9.39 18.38 -10.32
CA ALA A 81 -10.02 19.65 -9.89
C ALA A 81 -10.47 19.59 -8.43
N GLU A 82 -11.10 18.49 -8.00
CA GLU A 82 -11.49 18.28 -6.61
C GLU A 82 -10.28 18.33 -5.66
N THR A 83 -9.18 17.69 -6.02
CA THR A 83 -7.97 17.62 -5.18
C THR A 83 -7.24 18.95 -5.10
N LEU A 84 -7.09 19.66 -6.22
CA LEU A 84 -6.48 20.99 -6.24
C LEU A 84 -7.39 22.08 -5.64
N GLY A 85 -8.69 21.81 -5.47
CA GLY A 85 -9.65 22.69 -4.80
C GLY A 85 -9.58 22.66 -3.27
N GLU A 86 -8.83 21.74 -2.67
CA GLU A 86 -8.63 21.65 -1.23
C GLU A 86 -7.72 22.77 -0.70
N ASP A 87 -7.99 23.31 0.48
CA ASP A 87 -7.20 24.41 1.06
C ASP A 87 -5.70 24.07 1.20
N TRP A 88 -5.37 22.85 1.59
CA TRP A 88 -3.99 22.40 1.71
C TRP A 88 -3.24 22.34 0.37
N ALA A 89 -3.96 22.22 -0.74
CA ALA A 89 -3.38 22.15 -2.08
C ALA A 89 -3.08 23.54 -2.69
N ALA A 90 -3.55 24.62 -2.07
CA ALA A 90 -3.36 25.98 -2.58
C ALA A 90 -1.90 26.34 -2.97
N PRO A 91 -0.84 25.90 -2.24
CA PRO A 91 0.55 26.15 -2.63
C PRO A 91 0.97 25.52 -3.97
N PHE A 92 0.26 24.50 -4.42
CA PHE A 92 0.57 23.69 -5.61
C PHE A 92 -0.22 24.12 -6.85
N VAL A 93 -1.34 24.82 -6.68
CA VAL A 93 -2.18 25.31 -7.80
C VAL A 93 -1.37 26.15 -8.76
N GLY A 94 -1.43 25.82 -10.05
CA GLY A 94 -0.70 26.51 -11.14
C GLY A 94 0.81 26.23 -11.19
N LYS A 95 1.34 25.38 -10.29
CA LYS A 95 2.76 24.98 -10.29
C LYS A 95 2.92 23.50 -10.62
N THR A 96 2.02 22.66 -10.13
CA THR A 96 2.02 21.21 -10.35
C THR A 96 1.63 20.92 -11.81
N LYS A 97 2.38 20.03 -12.45
CA LYS A 97 2.12 19.59 -13.82
C LYS A 97 1.00 18.55 -13.83
N LEU A 98 0.15 18.58 -14.85
CA LEU A 98 -1.06 17.75 -14.92
C LEU A 98 -1.01 16.83 -16.14
N TYR A 99 -1.31 15.55 -15.93
CA TYR A 99 -1.30 14.50 -16.95
C TYR A 99 -2.53 13.60 -16.81
N ARG A 100 -2.97 13.02 -17.92
CA ARG A 100 -3.96 11.93 -17.90
C ARG A 100 -3.30 10.56 -18.03
N ASP A 101 -2.21 10.45 -18.79
CA ASP A 101 -1.46 9.23 -18.99
C ASP A 101 -0.14 9.26 -18.20
N TYR A 102 0.06 8.30 -17.32
CA TYR A 102 1.27 8.17 -16.51
C TYR A 102 2.53 7.95 -17.35
N ARG A 103 2.39 7.35 -18.53
CA ARG A 103 3.52 7.11 -19.46
C ARG A 103 4.05 8.43 -20.00
N GLU A 104 3.14 9.31 -20.44
CA GLU A 104 3.50 10.68 -20.88
C GLU A 104 4.12 11.48 -19.73
N MET A 105 3.59 11.36 -18.51
CA MET A 105 4.15 12.01 -17.33
C MET A 105 5.59 11.54 -17.08
N LEU A 106 5.84 10.26 -17.07
CA LEU A 106 7.16 9.69 -16.79
C LEU A 106 8.18 10.02 -17.90
N GLU A 107 7.76 10.06 -19.16
CA GLU A 107 8.61 10.42 -20.30
C GLU A 107 9.01 11.92 -20.27
N ASN A 108 8.05 12.79 -19.95
CA ASN A 108 8.28 14.25 -20.00
C ASN A 108 8.90 14.82 -18.73
N GLU A 109 8.86 14.10 -17.59
CA GLU A 109 9.27 14.60 -16.29
C GLU A 109 10.37 13.77 -15.64
N PRO A 110 11.59 13.82 -16.14
CA PRO A 110 12.73 13.08 -15.58
C PRO A 110 13.10 13.50 -14.15
N GLU A 111 12.71 14.71 -13.74
CA GLU A 111 12.98 15.27 -12.39
C GLU A 111 12.10 14.68 -11.28
N ILE A 112 11.12 13.83 -11.60
CA ILE A 112 10.37 13.10 -10.60
C ILE A 112 11.34 12.18 -9.85
N ASP A 113 11.34 12.24 -8.52
CA ASP A 113 12.14 11.36 -7.65
C ASP A 113 11.31 10.14 -7.21
N ALA A 114 10.01 10.34 -6.98
CA ALA A 114 9.16 9.36 -6.34
C ALA A 114 7.71 9.44 -6.81
N LEU A 115 7.02 8.28 -6.83
CA LEU A 115 5.60 8.17 -7.20
C LEU A 115 4.76 7.64 -6.04
N ILE A 116 3.58 8.26 -5.87
CA ILE A 116 2.45 7.72 -5.13
C ILE A 116 1.49 7.11 -6.16
N ILE A 117 1.19 5.80 -6.02
CA ILE A 117 0.26 5.08 -6.88
C ILE A 117 -0.98 4.73 -6.07
N SER A 118 -2.15 5.28 -6.44
CA SER A 118 -3.42 5.11 -5.74
C SER A 118 -4.57 4.85 -6.72
N THR A 119 -4.28 4.13 -7.78
CA THR A 119 -5.22 3.69 -8.80
C THR A 119 -6.03 2.47 -8.33
N PRO A 120 -6.99 1.94 -9.11
CA PRO A 120 -7.49 0.58 -8.91
C PRO A 120 -6.37 -0.48 -9.01
N ASP A 121 -6.55 -1.61 -8.31
CA ASP A 121 -5.52 -2.63 -8.08
C ASP A 121 -4.86 -3.13 -9.37
N HIS A 122 -5.64 -3.31 -10.46
CA HIS A 122 -5.16 -3.83 -11.73
C HIS A 122 -4.11 -2.95 -12.42
N MET A 123 -4.02 -1.67 -12.03
CA MET A 123 -3.06 -0.70 -12.59
C MET A 123 -1.84 -0.47 -11.73
N HIS A 124 -1.79 -0.98 -10.49
CA HIS A 124 -0.65 -0.79 -9.59
C HIS A 124 0.66 -1.23 -10.23
N THR A 125 0.71 -2.49 -10.69
CA THR A 125 1.95 -3.08 -11.22
C THR A 125 2.41 -2.50 -12.56
N PRO A 126 1.55 -2.27 -13.56
CA PRO A 126 1.99 -1.62 -14.80
C PRO A 126 2.62 -0.23 -14.60
N ILE A 127 2.01 0.58 -13.74
CA ILE A 127 2.55 1.91 -13.40
C ILE A 127 3.88 1.78 -12.64
N ALA A 128 3.91 0.88 -11.65
CA ALA A 128 5.09 0.65 -10.84
C ALA A 128 6.27 0.12 -11.67
N ALA A 129 6.04 -0.80 -12.60
CA ALA A 129 7.07 -1.34 -13.49
C ALA A 129 7.75 -0.23 -14.29
N SER A 130 6.95 0.62 -14.97
CA SER A 130 7.46 1.76 -15.73
C SER A 130 8.25 2.75 -14.88
N ALA A 131 7.81 2.99 -13.64
CA ALA A 131 8.50 3.90 -12.73
C ALA A 131 9.80 3.30 -12.18
N MET A 132 9.82 1.99 -11.86
CA MET A 132 11.03 1.29 -11.40
C MET A 132 12.11 1.23 -12.48
N ASP A 133 11.75 1.10 -13.76
CA ASP A 133 12.70 1.12 -14.88
C ASP A 133 13.41 2.47 -15.00
N LEU A 134 12.79 3.54 -14.52
CA LEU A 134 13.36 4.88 -14.42
C LEU A 134 13.98 5.17 -13.05
N GLY A 135 14.10 4.17 -12.17
CA GLY A 135 14.72 4.31 -10.85
C GLY A 135 13.91 5.14 -9.84
N LYS A 136 12.61 5.32 -10.06
CA LYS A 136 11.77 6.14 -9.18
C LYS A 136 11.38 5.36 -7.92
N HIS A 137 11.37 6.03 -6.76
CA HIS A 137 10.90 5.48 -5.49
C HIS A 137 9.38 5.36 -5.47
N LEU A 138 8.82 4.35 -4.78
CA LEU A 138 7.40 4.02 -4.88
C LEU A 138 6.69 3.93 -3.53
N TYR A 139 5.55 4.60 -3.44
CA TYR A 139 4.49 4.32 -2.48
C TYR A 139 3.26 3.81 -3.25
N ILE A 140 2.83 2.58 -2.98
CA ILE A 140 1.67 1.97 -3.65
C ILE A 140 0.58 1.71 -2.62
N GLU A 141 -0.66 2.14 -2.91
CA GLU A 141 -1.81 1.78 -2.09
C GLU A 141 -1.99 0.27 -2.01
N LYS A 142 -2.63 -0.15 -0.94
CA LYS A 142 -2.99 -1.55 -0.72
C LYS A 142 -4.22 -1.98 -1.54
N PRO A 143 -4.30 -3.26 -1.93
CA PRO A 143 -3.23 -4.26 -1.87
C PRO A 143 -2.11 -3.89 -2.85
N LEU A 144 -0.91 -4.44 -2.64
CA LEU A 144 0.26 -4.06 -3.44
C LEU A 144 0.04 -4.25 -4.95
N CYS A 145 -0.72 -5.27 -5.33
CA CYS A 145 -0.89 -5.70 -6.72
C CYS A 145 -2.17 -6.52 -6.91
N HIS A 146 -2.43 -6.95 -8.14
CA HIS A 146 -3.65 -7.64 -8.56
C HIS A 146 -3.48 -9.16 -8.69
N THR A 147 -2.28 -9.68 -8.98
CA THR A 147 -1.99 -11.11 -9.13
C THR A 147 -0.78 -11.56 -8.32
N VAL A 148 -0.66 -12.88 -8.09
CA VAL A 148 0.49 -13.47 -7.39
C VAL A 148 1.79 -13.21 -8.14
N ALA A 149 1.79 -13.35 -9.46
CA ALA A 149 2.95 -13.07 -10.31
C ALA A 149 3.41 -11.61 -10.18
N GLU A 150 2.47 -10.67 -10.11
CA GLU A 150 2.74 -9.25 -9.89
C GLU A 150 3.39 -8.99 -8.52
N ALA A 151 2.94 -9.66 -7.44
CA ALA A 151 3.54 -9.52 -6.12
C ALA A 151 5.02 -9.88 -6.12
N ARG A 152 5.36 -10.98 -6.76
CA ARG A 152 6.76 -11.44 -6.91
C ARG A 152 7.58 -10.56 -7.84
N PHE A 153 6.96 -10.10 -8.94
CA PHE A 153 7.59 -9.15 -9.85
C PHE A 153 8.01 -7.88 -9.11
N LEU A 154 7.09 -7.24 -8.37
CA LEU A 154 7.34 -6.00 -7.64
C LEU A 154 8.43 -6.16 -6.58
N ALA A 155 8.38 -7.23 -5.79
CA ALA A 155 9.39 -7.52 -4.76
C ALA A 155 10.79 -7.73 -5.37
N ARG A 156 10.88 -8.51 -6.45
CA ARG A 156 12.13 -8.74 -7.17
C ARG A 156 12.66 -7.46 -7.81
N ARG A 157 11.81 -6.74 -8.55
CA ARG A 157 12.22 -5.55 -9.30
C ARG A 157 12.66 -4.41 -8.38
N ALA A 158 12.00 -4.23 -7.23
CA ALA A 158 12.41 -3.25 -6.22
C ALA A 158 13.83 -3.51 -5.69
N ARG A 159 14.21 -4.78 -5.48
CA ARG A 159 15.60 -5.14 -5.12
C ARG A 159 16.58 -4.86 -6.25
N GLU A 160 16.26 -5.27 -7.47
CA GLU A 160 17.13 -5.09 -8.65
C GLU A 160 17.41 -3.62 -8.93
N THR A 161 16.40 -2.76 -8.81
CA THR A 161 16.50 -1.31 -9.04
C THR A 161 16.94 -0.52 -7.81
N ASN A 162 17.05 -1.17 -6.66
CA ASN A 162 17.45 -0.56 -5.38
C ASN A 162 16.61 0.70 -5.02
N ILE A 163 15.33 0.72 -5.35
CA ILE A 163 14.42 1.81 -4.98
C ILE A 163 13.97 1.70 -3.52
N VAL A 164 13.52 2.80 -2.94
CA VAL A 164 12.73 2.77 -1.71
C VAL A 164 11.29 2.49 -2.07
N SER A 165 10.71 1.49 -1.44
CA SER A 165 9.34 1.04 -1.69
C SER A 165 8.54 0.98 -0.39
N GLN A 166 7.23 1.30 -0.45
CA GLN A 166 6.31 1.23 0.69
C GLN A 166 4.91 0.90 0.20
N MET A 167 4.25 -0.07 0.82
CA MET A 167 2.82 -0.29 0.63
C MET A 167 2.00 0.56 1.59
N GLY A 168 0.83 1.02 1.16
CA GLY A 168 -0.07 1.90 1.89
C GLY A 168 -0.99 1.20 2.91
N ASN A 169 -0.52 0.20 3.65
CA ASN A 169 -1.25 -0.45 4.75
C ASN A 169 -1.02 0.30 6.08
N GLN A 170 -1.71 1.41 6.28
CA GLN A 170 -1.44 2.41 7.32
C GLN A 170 -1.30 1.86 8.73
N GLY A 171 -2.13 0.86 9.11
CA GLY A 171 -2.08 0.21 10.42
C GLY A 171 -0.72 -0.38 10.76
N HIS A 172 0.05 -0.76 9.73
CA HIS A 172 1.42 -1.28 9.90
C HIS A 172 2.35 -0.26 10.57
N ALA A 173 2.12 1.02 10.39
CA ALA A 173 2.88 2.10 10.99
C ALA A 173 2.29 2.60 12.33
N GLU A 174 1.11 2.13 12.75
CA GLU A 174 0.46 2.55 13.99
C GLU A 174 1.04 1.84 15.22
N GLU A 175 0.80 2.39 16.41
CA GLU A 175 1.28 1.87 17.70
C GLU A 175 0.78 0.44 17.98
N GLY A 176 -0.49 0.16 17.63
CA GLY A 176 -1.09 -1.14 17.92
C GLY A 176 -0.35 -2.32 17.27
N GLY A 177 0.12 -2.15 16.02
CA GLY A 177 0.93 -3.18 15.37
C GLY A 177 2.22 -3.50 16.13
N ARG A 178 2.89 -2.46 16.70
CA ARG A 178 4.11 -2.63 17.50
C ARG A 178 3.81 -3.35 18.81
N LEU A 179 2.75 -2.95 19.50
CA LEU A 179 2.33 -3.60 20.75
C LEU A 179 2.01 -5.08 20.54
N ILE A 180 1.28 -5.42 19.47
CA ILE A 180 0.94 -6.82 19.14
C ILE A 180 2.23 -7.64 18.96
N ASN A 181 3.19 -7.12 18.16
CA ASN A 181 4.46 -7.78 17.93
C ASN A 181 5.28 -7.95 19.23
N GLU A 182 5.37 -6.90 20.03
CA GLU A 182 6.12 -6.90 21.30
C GLU A 182 5.53 -7.90 22.30
N TRP A 183 4.20 -7.98 22.41
CA TRP A 183 3.55 -8.92 23.34
C TRP A 183 3.66 -10.37 22.88
N VAL A 184 3.55 -10.62 21.58
CA VAL A 184 3.78 -11.95 21.01
C VAL A 184 5.23 -12.38 21.24
N ALA A 185 6.20 -11.51 20.97
CA ALA A 185 7.63 -11.78 21.15
C ALA A 185 8.00 -12.00 22.65
N ASP A 186 7.33 -11.30 23.58
CA ASP A 186 7.47 -11.50 25.03
C ASP A 186 6.86 -12.81 25.53
N GLY A 187 6.14 -13.54 24.66
CA GLY A 187 5.50 -14.81 24.99
C GLY A 187 4.19 -14.66 25.78
N ALA A 188 3.54 -13.51 25.71
CA ALA A 188 2.27 -13.25 26.38
C ALA A 188 1.18 -14.26 26.01
N LEU A 189 1.19 -14.76 24.77
CA LEU A 189 0.20 -15.70 24.27
C LEU A 189 0.63 -17.16 24.40
N GLY A 190 1.92 -17.44 24.64
CA GLY A 190 2.48 -18.78 24.53
C GLY A 190 2.56 -19.25 23.08
N ALA A 191 2.32 -20.52 22.81
CA ALA A 191 2.34 -21.11 21.47
C ALA A 191 1.04 -20.81 20.73
N VAL A 192 1.12 -19.99 19.67
CA VAL A 192 -0.03 -19.64 18.82
C VAL A 192 -0.20 -20.67 17.72
N GLN A 193 -1.39 -21.25 17.60
CA GLN A 193 -1.73 -22.21 16.54
C GLN A 193 -2.95 -21.79 15.71
N GLU A 194 -3.75 -20.85 16.19
CA GLU A 194 -4.98 -20.43 15.54
C GLU A 194 -5.10 -18.90 15.51
N VAL A 195 -5.54 -18.39 14.36
CA VAL A 195 -5.81 -16.96 14.14
C VAL A 195 -7.14 -16.82 13.41
N HIS A 196 -7.99 -15.91 13.87
CA HIS A 196 -9.23 -15.54 13.19
C HIS A 196 -9.18 -14.07 12.77
N CYS A 197 -9.44 -13.80 11.51
CA CYS A 197 -9.49 -12.46 10.91
C CYS A 197 -10.86 -12.25 10.28
N TRP A 198 -11.55 -11.17 10.59
CA TRP A 198 -12.86 -10.90 10.00
C TRP A 198 -13.08 -9.44 9.66
N THR A 199 -14.02 -9.18 8.72
CA THR A 199 -14.47 -7.84 8.37
C THR A 199 -15.96 -7.80 8.04
N ASN A 200 -16.59 -6.62 8.19
CA ASN A 200 -17.98 -6.37 7.81
C ASN A 200 -18.16 -6.08 6.30
N ARG A 201 -17.08 -6.11 5.51
CA ARG A 201 -17.12 -5.89 4.05
C ARG A 201 -17.66 -7.14 3.32
N PRO A 202 -18.19 -6.97 2.06
CA PRO A 202 -18.13 -5.81 1.19
C PRO A 202 -19.23 -4.76 1.45
N VAL A 203 -18.93 -3.49 1.11
CA VAL A 203 -19.93 -2.40 0.99
C VAL A 203 -20.12 -1.95 -0.46
N TRP A 204 -19.53 -2.67 -1.39
CA TRP A 204 -19.66 -2.52 -2.84
C TRP A 204 -20.32 -3.77 -3.43
N PRO A 205 -20.88 -3.68 -4.66
CA PRO A 205 -21.54 -4.82 -5.31
C PRO A 205 -20.57 -5.99 -5.56
N GLN A 206 -20.92 -7.17 -5.05
CA GLN A 206 -20.29 -8.47 -5.33
C GLN A 206 -21.37 -9.54 -5.55
N GLY A 207 -20.95 -10.72 -6.00
CA GLY A 207 -21.85 -11.85 -6.29
C GLY A 207 -22.72 -11.63 -7.53
N ILE A 208 -22.29 -10.78 -8.47
CA ILE A 208 -23.02 -10.43 -9.69
C ILE A 208 -22.18 -10.73 -10.93
N GLY A 209 -22.88 -11.01 -12.03
CA GLY A 209 -22.28 -11.13 -13.36
C GLY A 209 -22.17 -9.78 -14.06
N ARG A 210 -21.67 -9.82 -15.32
CA ARG A 210 -21.52 -8.63 -16.16
C ARG A 210 -22.88 -8.06 -16.51
N PRO A 211 -23.16 -6.78 -16.20
CA PRO A 211 -24.37 -6.13 -16.67
C PRO A 211 -24.27 -5.89 -18.19
N ALA A 212 -25.42 -5.94 -18.86
CA ALA A 212 -25.52 -5.62 -20.28
C ALA A 212 -25.63 -4.11 -20.52
N GLY A 213 -25.26 -3.67 -21.73
CA GLY A 213 -25.43 -2.30 -22.18
C GLY A 213 -24.16 -1.44 -22.02
N SER A 214 -24.34 -0.15 -22.25
CA SER A 214 -23.31 0.89 -22.10
C SER A 214 -23.97 2.22 -21.84
N ASP A 215 -23.31 3.07 -21.05
CA ASP A 215 -23.70 4.45 -20.79
C ASP A 215 -22.74 5.43 -21.49
N PRO A 216 -23.17 6.68 -21.73
CA PRO A 216 -22.26 7.73 -22.20
C PRO A 216 -21.11 7.95 -21.21
N ILE A 217 -19.89 7.98 -21.74
CA ILE A 217 -18.70 8.28 -20.95
C ILE A 217 -18.73 9.77 -20.57
N PRO A 218 -18.54 10.14 -19.28
CA PRO A 218 -18.40 11.53 -18.88
C PRO A 218 -17.24 12.21 -19.63
N SER A 219 -17.40 13.48 -20.03
CA SER A 219 -16.38 14.21 -20.78
C SER A 219 -15.08 14.43 -20.03
N THR A 220 -15.11 14.33 -18.69
CA THR A 220 -13.93 14.43 -17.82
C THR A 220 -13.13 13.15 -17.73
N LEU A 221 -13.70 12.00 -18.13
CA LEU A 221 -13.18 10.66 -17.91
C LEU A 221 -12.60 10.06 -19.19
N ASP A 222 -11.34 9.64 -19.16
CA ASP A 222 -10.77 8.76 -20.18
C ASP A 222 -11.00 7.30 -19.79
N TRP A 223 -12.03 6.69 -20.40
CA TRP A 223 -12.43 5.32 -20.07
C TRP A 223 -11.44 4.26 -20.56
N ASP A 224 -10.76 4.52 -21.69
CA ASP A 224 -9.77 3.58 -22.22
C ASP A 224 -8.54 3.47 -21.30
N LEU A 225 -8.03 4.62 -20.84
CA LEU A 225 -6.96 4.69 -19.87
C LEU A 225 -7.38 4.14 -18.49
N TRP A 226 -8.67 4.32 -18.09
CA TRP A 226 -9.18 3.74 -16.86
C TRP A 226 -9.20 2.21 -16.89
N VAL A 227 -9.68 1.60 -17.99
CA VAL A 227 -9.66 0.14 -18.18
C VAL A 227 -8.22 -0.37 -18.18
N GLY A 228 -7.29 0.41 -18.74
CA GLY A 228 -5.86 0.18 -18.62
C GLY A 228 -5.44 -1.23 -19.02
N ALA A 229 -4.82 -1.94 -18.09
CA ALA A 229 -4.29 -3.29 -18.27
C ALA A 229 -5.35 -4.39 -18.37
N ALA A 230 -6.59 -4.12 -17.93
CA ALA A 230 -7.66 -5.10 -17.92
C ALA A 230 -8.28 -5.32 -19.32
N PRO A 231 -8.97 -6.44 -19.57
CA PRO A 231 -9.74 -6.62 -20.79
C PRO A 231 -10.77 -5.50 -20.98
N PHE A 232 -10.85 -4.95 -22.20
CA PHE A 232 -11.76 -3.84 -22.48
C PHE A 232 -13.23 -4.24 -22.25
N ARG A 233 -13.98 -3.31 -21.63
CA ARG A 233 -15.43 -3.41 -21.47
C ARG A 233 -16.09 -2.03 -21.59
N PRO A 234 -17.37 -1.97 -22.03
CA PRO A 234 -18.10 -0.71 -22.09
C PRO A 234 -18.24 -0.03 -20.73
N TYR A 235 -18.25 1.30 -20.76
CA TYR A 235 -18.56 2.09 -19.58
C TYR A 235 -20.01 1.88 -19.13
N LEU A 236 -20.19 1.73 -17.84
CA LEU A 236 -21.49 1.72 -17.17
C LEU A 236 -21.40 2.58 -15.91
N LYS A 237 -22.27 3.57 -15.83
CA LYS A 237 -22.33 4.52 -14.72
C LYS A 237 -22.51 3.78 -13.40
N ASP A 238 -21.72 4.16 -12.38
CA ASP A 238 -21.76 3.65 -11.01
C ASP A 238 -21.55 2.12 -10.89
N ARG A 239 -21.01 1.44 -11.94
CA ARG A 239 -20.72 0.01 -11.90
C ARG A 239 -19.26 -0.29 -11.56
N TYR A 240 -18.35 0.55 -12.03
CA TYR A 240 -16.90 0.35 -11.89
C TYR A 240 -16.24 1.56 -11.23
N HIS A 241 -16.09 2.64 -11.97
CA HIS A 241 -15.57 3.92 -11.49
C HIS A 241 -16.62 4.63 -10.60
N ALA A 242 -16.25 5.30 -9.50
CA ALA A 242 -14.89 5.45 -8.97
C ALA A 242 -14.57 4.50 -7.80
N PHE A 243 -15.54 3.73 -7.27
CA PHE A 243 -15.41 2.97 -6.02
C PHE A 243 -15.71 1.48 -6.17
N ASN A 244 -16.70 1.13 -7.02
CA ASN A 244 -17.26 -0.22 -7.12
C ASN A 244 -16.37 -1.23 -7.87
N TRP A 245 -15.26 -0.78 -8.47
CA TRP A 245 -14.28 -1.62 -9.14
C TRP A 245 -13.72 -2.73 -8.23
N ARG A 246 -13.71 -2.53 -6.92
CA ARG A 246 -13.15 -3.45 -5.91
C ARG A 246 -13.74 -4.86 -5.98
N GLY A 247 -15.02 -4.96 -6.29
CA GLY A 247 -15.71 -6.25 -6.39
C GLY A 247 -15.46 -7.01 -7.69
N TRP A 248 -14.95 -6.35 -8.73
CA TRP A 248 -14.78 -6.91 -10.07
C TRP A 248 -13.40 -7.54 -10.23
N MET A 249 -13.36 -8.82 -10.63
CA MET A 249 -12.12 -9.59 -10.74
C MET A 249 -11.11 -9.02 -11.73
N ASP A 250 -11.56 -8.29 -12.77
CA ASP A 250 -10.66 -7.63 -13.73
C ASP A 250 -9.99 -6.36 -13.16
N PHE A 251 -10.54 -5.76 -12.12
CA PHE A 251 -10.12 -4.44 -11.64
C PHE A 251 -9.63 -4.41 -10.21
N GLY A 252 -10.15 -5.30 -9.37
CA GLY A 252 -9.87 -5.33 -7.93
C GLY A 252 -9.66 -6.74 -7.40
N THR A 253 -9.38 -6.81 -6.12
CA THR A 253 -9.03 -8.04 -5.40
C THR A 253 -10.08 -8.42 -4.35
N GLY A 254 -11.28 -7.85 -4.46
CA GLY A 254 -12.38 -8.15 -3.53
C GLY A 254 -12.08 -7.77 -2.08
N VAL A 255 -12.82 -8.39 -1.17
CA VAL A 255 -12.72 -8.06 0.27
C VAL A 255 -11.39 -8.49 0.87
N VAL A 256 -10.86 -9.65 0.48
CA VAL A 256 -9.60 -10.16 1.05
C VAL A 256 -8.44 -9.24 0.70
N GLY A 257 -8.33 -8.78 -0.54
CA GLY A 257 -7.30 -7.83 -0.94
C GLY A 257 -7.49 -6.46 -0.31
N ASP A 258 -8.73 -5.93 -0.31
CA ASP A 258 -9.02 -4.60 0.24
C ASP A 258 -8.78 -4.52 1.75
N MET A 259 -9.24 -5.51 2.53
CA MET A 259 -9.19 -5.47 3.99
C MET A 259 -8.12 -6.36 4.61
N GLY A 260 -7.67 -7.41 3.92
CA GLY A 260 -6.64 -8.31 4.44
C GLY A 260 -5.34 -7.60 4.75
N ALA A 261 -4.95 -6.62 3.92
CA ALA A 261 -3.78 -5.78 4.16
C ALA A 261 -3.85 -4.92 5.45
N HIS A 262 -5.03 -4.81 6.07
CA HIS A 262 -5.25 -4.10 7.32
C HIS A 262 -5.52 -5.02 8.52
N ILE A 263 -5.84 -6.28 8.25
CA ILE A 263 -6.31 -7.23 9.27
C ILE A 263 -5.35 -8.41 9.38
N ILE A 264 -5.02 -9.07 8.25
CA ILE A 264 -4.06 -10.19 8.23
C ILE A 264 -2.63 -9.70 8.51
N ASP A 265 -2.30 -8.47 8.15
CA ASP A 265 -0.99 -7.83 8.32
C ASP A 265 -0.42 -8.02 9.75
N HIS A 266 -1.22 -7.76 10.78
CA HIS A 266 -0.74 -7.77 12.16
C HIS A 266 -0.37 -9.17 12.67
N PRO A 267 -1.21 -10.21 12.55
CA PRO A 267 -0.78 -11.56 12.89
C PRO A 267 0.29 -12.10 11.94
N TYR A 268 0.29 -11.68 10.67
CA TYR A 268 1.32 -12.06 9.71
C TYR A 268 2.71 -11.58 10.16
N TRP A 269 2.81 -10.32 10.57
CA TRP A 269 4.04 -9.74 11.09
C TRP A 269 4.41 -10.33 12.45
N ALA A 270 3.49 -10.33 13.42
CA ALA A 270 3.78 -10.74 14.79
C ALA A 270 4.18 -12.22 14.93
N LEU A 271 3.67 -13.09 14.07
CA LEU A 271 3.97 -14.52 14.07
C LEU A 271 5.05 -14.88 13.04
N ASP A 272 5.62 -13.90 12.36
CA ASP A 272 6.61 -14.11 11.30
C ASP A 272 6.14 -15.18 10.31
N LEU A 273 4.92 -15.01 9.78
CA LEU A 273 4.34 -15.96 8.83
C LEU A 273 5.03 -15.83 7.47
N ASP A 274 5.31 -16.97 6.85
CA ASP A 274 5.73 -17.06 5.46
C ASP A 274 4.52 -17.32 4.57
N LEU A 275 4.73 -17.91 3.38
CA LEU A 275 3.64 -18.33 2.51
C LEU A 275 2.93 -19.56 3.09
N PRO A 276 1.59 -19.64 2.97
CA PRO A 276 0.86 -20.82 3.37
C PRO A 276 1.17 -21.97 2.42
N THR A 277 1.20 -23.20 2.94
CA THR A 277 1.36 -24.43 2.13
C THR A 277 0.03 -24.99 1.66
N LYS A 278 -1.08 -24.63 2.33
CA LYS A 278 -2.43 -25.03 1.96
C LYS A 278 -3.40 -23.90 2.11
N VAL A 279 -4.34 -23.81 1.15
CA VAL A 279 -5.44 -22.85 1.19
C VAL A 279 -6.73 -23.54 0.78
N SER A 280 -7.82 -23.26 1.50
CA SER A 280 -9.16 -23.74 1.13
C SER A 280 -10.20 -22.68 1.44
N ALA A 281 -11.31 -22.69 0.72
CA ALA A 281 -12.38 -21.73 0.92
C ALA A 281 -13.77 -22.35 0.83
N SER A 282 -14.70 -21.72 1.54
CA SER A 282 -16.14 -21.85 1.32
C SER A 282 -16.68 -20.46 1.01
N SER A 283 -17.54 -20.34 0.01
CA SER A 283 -18.06 -19.02 -0.41
C SER A 283 -19.50 -19.09 -0.86
N SER A 284 -20.17 -17.94 -0.86
CA SER A 284 -21.50 -17.75 -1.43
C SER A 284 -21.51 -17.60 -2.95
N ARG A 285 -20.49 -18.12 -3.64
CA ARG A 285 -20.40 -18.07 -5.10
C ARG A 285 -21.29 -19.12 -5.73
N PHE A 286 -22.30 -18.70 -6.48
CA PHE A 286 -23.20 -19.55 -7.22
C PHE A 286 -23.18 -19.18 -8.72
N GLY A 287 -23.13 -20.21 -9.57
CA GLY A 287 -23.20 -20.09 -11.02
C GLY A 287 -21.85 -19.88 -11.70
N ALA A 288 -21.83 -20.17 -13.01
CA ALA A 288 -20.62 -20.25 -13.83
C ALA A 288 -20.09 -18.87 -14.32
N ASN A 289 -20.90 -17.82 -14.27
CA ASN A 289 -20.63 -16.56 -14.97
C ASN A 289 -20.49 -15.35 -14.04
N LEU A 290 -20.01 -15.53 -12.81
CA LEU A 290 -19.74 -14.41 -11.93
C LEU A 290 -18.38 -13.80 -12.26
N GLU A 291 -18.39 -12.49 -12.52
CA GLU A 291 -17.17 -11.70 -12.78
C GLU A 291 -16.76 -10.88 -11.57
N THR A 292 -17.49 -11.03 -10.46
CA THR A 292 -17.20 -10.42 -9.19
C THR A 292 -16.89 -11.49 -8.14
N PHE A 293 -16.21 -11.08 -7.06
CA PHE A 293 -16.01 -11.92 -5.90
C PHE A 293 -17.36 -12.26 -5.22
N PRO A 294 -17.44 -13.30 -4.37
CA PRO A 294 -18.68 -13.69 -3.69
C PRO A 294 -19.10 -12.66 -2.64
N LEU A 295 -20.38 -12.68 -2.25
CA LEU A 295 -20.91 -11.83 -1.17
C LEU A 295 -20.32 -12.16 0.19
N ALA A 296 -19.96 -13.43 0.42
CA ALA A 296 -19.36 -13.88 1.68
C ALA A 296 -18.39 -15.03 1.41
N SER A 297 -17.32 -15.07 2.18
CA SER A 297 -16.35 -16.14 2.14
C SER A 297 -15.78 -16.47 3.52
N LYS A 298 -15.39 -17.74 3.68
CA LYS A 298 -14.56 -18.24 4.77
C LYS A 298 -13.37 -18.95 4.16
N ILE A 299 -12.16 -18.48 4.48
CA ILE A 299 -10.91 -18.97 3.87
C ILE A 299 -10.00 -19.46 4.96
N HIS A 300 -9.39 -20.62 4.76
CA HIS A 300 -8.40 -21.19 5.66
C HIS A 300 -7.03 -21.18 4.98
N PHE A 301 -6.04 -20.67 5.70
CA PHE A 301 -4.62 -20.71 5.34
C PHE A 301 -3.89 -21.57 6.36
N GLU A 302 -3.07 -22.51 5.91
CA GLU A 302 -2.24 -23.34 6.77
C GLU A 302 -0.76 -22.97 6.55
N PHE A 303 -0.15 -22.42 7.59
CA PHE A 303 1.26 -22.05 7.60
C PHE A 303 2.09 -23.13 8.26
N PRO A 304 3.24 -23.51 7.67
CA PRO A 304 4.08 -24.57 8.22
C PRO A 304 4.77 -24.14 9.52
N VAL A 305 5.38 -25.10 10.20
CA VAL A 305 6.30 -24.83 11.31
C VAL A 305 7.46 -23.94 10.82
N LYS A 306 7.88 -22.96 11.64
CA LYS A 306 9.03 -22.11 11.37
C LYS A 306 9.86 -21.91 12.65
N GLY A 307 11.05 -22.48 12.70
CA GLY A 307 11.86 -22.46 13.92
C GLY A 307 11.14 -23.07 15.10
N SER A 308 10.93 -22.30 16.17
CA SER A 308 10.16 -22.71 17.36
C SER A 308 8.65 -22.45 17.24
N ARG A 309 8.20 -21.70 16.23
CA ARG A 309 6.79 -21.42 16.00
C ARG A 309 6.07 -22.69 15.50
N PRO A 310 5.00 -23.15 16.16
CA PRO A 310 4.21 -24.27 15.68
C PRO A 310 3.54 -23.94 14.34
N PRO A 311 2.96 -24.91 13.62
CA PRO A 311 2.11 -24.62 12.47
C PRO A 311 0.93 -23.76 12.90
N VAL A 312 0.53 -22.80 12.04
CA VAL A 312 -0.56 -21.86 12.31
C VAL A 312 -1.67 -22.03 11.29
N LYS A 313 -2.90 -22.11 11.75
CA LYS A 313 -4.11 -22.01 10.92
C LYS A 313 -4.73 -20.63 11.07
N LEU A 314 -4.71 -19.85 9.99
CA LEU A 314 -5.41 -18.57 9.91
C LEU A 314 -6.72 -18.76 9.16
N THR A 315 -7.82 -18.28 9.75
CA THR A 315 -9.13 -18.28 9.12
C THR A 315 -9.62 -16.85 8.90
N TRP A 316 -9.93 -16.54 7.66
CA TRP A 316 -10.56 -15.30 7.23
C TRP A 316 -12.07 -15.45 7.11
N TYR A 317 -12.80 -14.38 7.46
CA TYR A 317 -14.26 -14.30 7.34
C TYR A 317 -14.66 -12.94 6.78
N ASP A 318 -15.60 -12.92 5.84
CA ASP A 318 -16.19 -11.71 5.29
C ASP A 318 -17.68 -11.87 4.96
N GLY A 319 -18.31 -10.81 4.48
CA GLY A 319 -19.73 -10.84 4.09
C GLY A 319 -20.68 -11.03 5.27
N GLY A 320 -20.31 -10.59 6.46
CA GLY A 320 -21.09 -10.74 7.69
C GLY A 320 -20.83 -12.05 8.46
N LEU A 321 -19.95 -12.92 7.93
CA LEU A 321 -19.47 -14.07 8.68
C LEU A 321 -18.46 -13.62 9.74
N MET A 322 -18.49 -14.28 10.88
CA MET A 322 -17.59 -14.02 12.02
C MET A 322 -17.12 -15.34 12.64
N PRO A 323 -15.98 -15.34 13.34
CA PRO A 323 -15.62 -16.46 14.20
C PRO A 323 -16.60 -16.57 15.37
N GLU A 324 -16.59 -17.73 16.02
CA GLU A 324 -17.31 -17.90 17.28
C GLU A 324 -16.81 -16.90 18.33
N ARG A 325 -17.74 -16.39 19.13
CA ARG A 325 -17.39 -15.50 20.23
C ARG A 325 -16.69 -16.31 21.33
N PRO A 326 -15.46 -15.92 21.75
CA PRO A 326 -14.80 -16.59 22.85
C PRO A 326 -15.63 -16.50 24.15
N GLU A 327 -15.82 -17.64 24.85
CA GLU A 327 -16.54 -17.66 26.14
C GLU A 327 -15.88 -16.75 27.20
N ILE A 328 -14.55 -16.61 27.12
CA ILE A 328 -13.76 -15.78 28.04
C ILE A 328 -13.89 -14.28 27.78
N LEU A 329 -14.50 -13.85 26.68
CA LEU A 329 -14.70 -12.44 26.37
C LEU A 329 -15.89 -11.89 27.16
N GLU A 330 -15.70 -10.78 27.86
CA GLU A 330 -16.74 -10.10 28.65
C GLU A 330 -17.99 -9.84 27.80
N GLN A 331 -19.16 -10.10 28.37
CA GLN A 331 -20.43 -10.15 27.66
C GLN A 331 -20.77 -8.83 26.95
N GLU A 332 -20.42 -7.69 27.56
CA GLU A 332 -20.67 -6.35 27.04
C GLU A 332 -19.61 -5.86 26.05
N ARG A 333 -18.53 -6.62 25.86
CA ARG A 333 -17.43 -6.20 25.00
C ARG A 333 -17.65 -6.63 23.56
N MET A 334 -17.53 -5.68 22.64
CA MET A 334 -17.54 -5.97 21.21
C MET A 334 -16.33 -6.83 20.82
N MET A 335 -16.51 -7.79 19.91
CA MET A 335 -15.40 -8.48 19.25
C MET A 335 -14.78 -7.57 18.20
N GLY A 336 -13.48 -7.23 18.35
CA GLY A 336 -12.79 -6.31 17.46
C GLY A 336 -13.37 -4.89 17.52
N ASP A 337 -13.61 -4.31 16.35
CA ASP A 337 -14.30 -3.03 16.17
C ASP A 337 -15.46 -3.14 15.17
N ARG A 338 -16.05 -1.98 14.76
CA ARG A 338 -17.18 -1.97 13.81
C ARG A 338 -16.85 -2.53 12.43
N ASP A 339 -15.58 -2.42 12.02
CA ASP A 339 -15.14 -2.77 10.67
C ASP A 339 -14.61 -4.20 10.60
N GLY A 340 -14.29 -4.81 11.74
CA GLY A 340 -13.77 -6.15 11.83
C GLY A 340 -12.84 -6.39 13.02
N GLY A 341 -11.96 -7.36 12.92
CA GLY A 341 -11.00 -7.62 13.99
C GLY A 341 -10.20 -8.89 13.80
N VAL A 342 -9.40 -9.19 14.82
CA VAL A 342 -8.53 -10.35 14.88
C VAL A 342 -8.59 -10.98 16.27
N LEU A 343 -8.56 -12.30 16.31
CA LEU A 343 -8.25 -13.10 17.48
C LEU A 343 -6.97 -13.91 17.19
N ILE A 344 -5.96 -13.76 18.01
CA ILE A 344 -4.72 -14.56 17.98
C ILE A 344 -4.79 -15.48 19.20
N VAL A 345 -4.99 -16.78 18.97
CA VAL A 345 -5.26 -17.76 20.02
C VAL A 345 -3.98 -18.52 20.33
N GLY A 346 -3.46 -18.31 21.53
CA GLY A 346 -2.33 -19.05 22.07
C GLY A 346 -2.73 -20.01 23.19
N ASP A 347 -1.79 -20.83 23.62
CA ASP A 347 -2.01 -21.82 24.70
C ASP A 347 -2.03 -21.20 26.10
N LYS A 348 -1.56 -19.95 26.25
CA LYS A 348 -1.64 -19.21 27.53
C LYS A 348 -2.76 -18.18 27.52
N ASN A 349 -2.86 -17.40 26.46
CA ASN A 349 -3.82 -16.30 26.35
C ASN A 349 -4.28 -16.13 24.90
N THR A 350 -5.40 -15.41 24.75
CA THR A 350 -5.88 -14.95 23.46
C THR A 350 -5.74 -13.42 23.39
N LEU A 351 -5.18 -12.91 22.29
CA LEU A 351 -5.12 -11.48 21.98
C LEU A 351 -6.23 -11.12 20.99
N MET A 352 -6.93 -10.03 21.26
CA MET A 352 -7.94 -9.45 20.38
C MET A 352 -7.53 -8.03 20.00
N HIS A 353 -7.78 -7.64 18.72
CA HIS A 353 -7.66 -6.26 18.29
C HIS A 353 -8.66 -5.92 17.18
N GLY A 354 -8.91 -4.63 16.97
CA GLY A 354 -9.71 -4.14 15.84
C GLY A 354 -8.92 -4.05 14.54
N VAL A 355 -9.56 -3.56 13.48
CA VAL A 355 -8.90 -3.27 12.20
C VAL A 355 -7.74 -2.29 12.42
N TYR A 356 -6.69 -2.35 11.61
CA TYR A 356 -5.45 -1.57 11.74
C TYR A 356 -4.64 -1.83 13.02
N GLY A 357 -4.88 -2.97 13.72
CA GLY A 357 -4.22 -3.26 14.99
C GLY A 357 -4.74 -2.43 16.17
N ARG A 358 -5.89 -1.79 16.05
CA ARG A 358 -6.43 -0.89 17.08
C ARG A 358 -6.81 -1.63 18.35
N ASP A 359 -6.58 -0.95 19.48
CA ASP A 359 -6.96 -1.39 20.82
C ASP A 359 -6.58 -2.84 21.14
N PRO A 360 -5.30 -3.25 20.91
CA PRO A 360 -4.89 -4.62 21.19
C PRO A 360 -5.02 -4.92 22.69
N ARG A 361 -5.60 -6.08 22.99
CA ARG A 361 -5.78 -6.56 24.38
C ARG A 361 -5.75 -8.07 24.50
N ILE A 362 -5.26 -8.52 25.62
CA ILE A 362 -5.39 -9.91 26.05
C ILE A 362 -6.80 -10.07 26.61
N ILE A 363 -7.46 -11.17 26.34
CA ILE A 363 -8.77 -11.51 26.89
C ILE A 363 -8.66 -12.76 27.78
N PRO A 364 -9.39 -12.82 28.92
CA PRO A 364 -10.29 -11.81 29.50
C PRO A 364 -9.54 -10.57 30.04
N GLU A 365 -10.26 -9.50 30.39
CA GLU A 365 -9.69 -8.24 30.90
C GLU A 365 -8.83 -8.42 32.15
N THR A 366 -9.14 -9.40 32.99
CA THR A 366 -8.30 -9.74 34.16
C THR A 366 -6.87 -10.10 33.74
N ASN A 367 -6.72 -10.93 32.71
CA ASN A 367 -5.40 -11.31 32.18
C ASN A 367 -4.69 -10.12 31.54
N HIS A 368 -5.44 -9.19 30.88
CA HIS A 368 -4.87 -7.99 30.33
C HIS A 368 -4.32 -7.04 31.40
N SER A 369 -5.07 -6.89 32.50
CA SER A 369 -4.69 -6.03 33.62
C SER A 369 -3.48 -6.58 34.40
N ASP A 370 -3.39 -7.91 34.52
CA ASP A 370 -2.31 -8.59 35.24
C ASP A 370 -1.03 -8.71 34.39
N TYR A 371 -1.15 -8.59 33.06
CA TYR A 371 -0.01 -8.70 32.15
C TYR A 371 0.94 -7.52 32.29
N GLN A 372 2.18 -7.80 32.65
CA GLN A 372 3.26 -6.80 32.72
C GLN A 372 3.80 -6.56 31.32
N LYS A 373 3.38 -5.47 30.69
CA LYS A 373 3.79 -5.10 29.33
C LYS A 373 5.31 -4.88 29.24
N PRO A 374 6.00 -5.47 28.26
CA PRO A 374 7.43 -5.27 28.08
C PRO A 374 7.77 -3.81 27.73
N ALA A 375 9.00 -3.42 27.93
CA ALA A 375 9.50 -2.18 27.39
C ALA A 375 9.46 -2.22 25.85
N PRO A 376 9.22 -1.08 25.17
CA PRO A 376 9.23 -1.01 23.72
C PRO A 376 10.53 -1.53 23.12
N THR A 377 10.45 -2.48 22.21
CA THR A 377 11.60 -3.07 21.49
C THR A 377 11.64 -2.69 20.01
N ILE A 378 10.49 -2.29 19.48
CA ILE A 378 10.35 -1.87 18.07
C ILE A 378 10.27 -0.35 18.00
N ALA A 379 11.04 0.26 17.11
CA ALA A 379 11.02 1.71 16.91
C ALA A 379 9.60 2.19 16.54
N ARG A 380 9.16 3.29 17.18
CA ARG A 380 7.87 3.91 16.84
C ARG A 380 7.97 4.66 15.53
N SER A 381 6.96 4.44 14.69
CA SER A 381 6.91 5.04 13.36
C SER A 381 6.50 6.50 13.41
N PRO A 382 7.09 7.37 12.60
CA PRO A 382 6.60 8.73 12.40
C PRO A 382 5.32 8.77 11.51
N GLY A 383 4.84 7.62 11.06
CA GLY A 383 3.74 7.45 10.11
C GLY A 383 4.22 6.89 8.78
N ILE A 384 3.36 6.12 8.10
CA ILE A 384 3.73 5.30 6.95
C ILE A 384 4.30 6.11 5.76
N HIS A 385 3.79 7.31 5.53
CA HIS A 385 4.32 8.20 4.49
C HIS A 385 5.66 8.82 4.90
N GLN A 386 5.81 9.18 6.19
CA GLN A 386 7.04 9.76 6.69
C GLN A 386 8.18 8.75 6.74
N GLU A 387 7.90 7.45 7.04
CA GLU A 387 8.88 6.37 6.90
C GLU A 387 9.44 6.31 5.48
N TRP A 388 8.56 6.39 4.48
CA TRP A 388 8.95 6.37 3.07
C TRP A 388 9.80 7.58 2.67
N ILE A 389 9.35 8.80 3.04
CA ILE A 389 10.10 10.04 2.80
C ILE A 389 11.47 10.00 3.47
N ASP A 390 11.52 9.58 4.74
CA ASP A 390 12.76 9.48 5.49
C ASP A 390 13.75 8.49 4.87
N ALA A 391 13.26 7.34 4.40
CA ALA A 391 14.10 6.34 3.74
C ALA A 391 14.61 6.79 2.37
N ILE A 392 13.87 7.63 1.64
CA ILE A 392 14.35 8.26 0.41
C ILE A 392 15.49 9.23 0.70
N LYS A 393 15.33 10.07 1.72
CA LYS A 393 16.33 11.09 2.13
C LYS A 393 17.54 10.48 2.82
N ASP A 394 17.37 9.36 3.51
CA ASP A 394 18.43 8.68 4.25
C ASP A 394 18.36 7.17 3.99
N ARG A 395 19.20 6.69 3.08
CA ARG A 395 19.28 5.29 2.64
C ARG A 395 19.73 4.30 3.73
N SER A 396 20.11 4.78 4.90
CA SER A 396 20.36 3.92 6.09
C SER A 396 19.06 3.50 6.78
N LYS A 397 17.94 4.18 6.51
CA LYS A 397 16.61 3.85 7.00
C LYS A 397 15.89 2.90 6.04
N MET A 398 15.04 2.07 6.60
CA MET A 398 14.19 1.16 5.84
C MET A 398 12.72 1.47 6.14
N THR A 399 11.89 1.27 5.15
CA THR A 399 10.43 1.27 5.32
C THR A 399 9.98 -0.05 5.93
N THR A 400 8.95 -0.02 6.75
CA THR A 400 8.51 -1.23 7.46
C THR A 400 7.62 -2.12 6.59
N SER A 401 6.87 -1.56 5.61
CA SER A 401 6.06 -2.31 4.65
C SER A 401 6.65 -2.25 3.23
N HIS A 402 7.97 -2.49 3.11
CA HIS A 402 8.65 -2.56 1.81
C HIS A 402 8.12 -3.73 0.95
N PHE A 403 8.35 -3.68 -0.37
CA PHE A 403 7.73 -4.64 -1.30
C PHE A 403 8.13 -6.10 -1.09
N GLU A 404 9.23 -6.39 -0.40
CA GLU A 404 9.56 -7.77 -0.04
C GLU A 404 8.59 -8.31 1.02
N TYR A 405 8.29 -7.53 2.06
CA TYR A 405 7.29 -7.88 3.07
C TYR A 405 5.87 -7.85 2.49
N SER A 406 5.48 -6.72 1.93
CA SER A 406 4.12 -6.52 1.43
C SER A 406 3.78 -7.37 0.20
N GLY A 407 4.79 -7.80 -0.56
CA GLY A 407 4.64 -8.78 -1.64
C GLY A 407 4.20 -10.13 -1.12
N GLN A 408 4.86 -10.67 -0.09
CA GLN A 408 4.48 -11.95 0.52
C GLN A 408 3.10 -11.89 1.20
N LEU A 409 2.80 -10.78 1.88
CA LEU A 409 1.47 -10.56 2.47
C LEU A 409 0.40 -10.51 1.37
N SER A 410 0.64 -9.79 0.26
CA SER A 410 -0.28 -9.70 -0.87
C SER A 410 -0.44 -11.05 -1.57
N GLU A 411 0.64 -11.80 -1.77
CA GLU A 411 0.59 -13.16 -2.30
C GLU A 411 -0.32 -14.05 -1.44
N THR A 412 -0.15 -14.02 -0.12
CA THR A 412 -1.01 -14.79 0.81
C THR A 412 -2.49 -14.45 0.62
N MET A 413 -2.85 -13.16 0.55
CA MET A 413 -4.23 -12.71 0.33
C MET A 413 -4.78 -13.18 -1.02
N LEU A 414 -3.97 -13.08 -2.08
CA LEU A 414 -4.34 -13.47 -3.44
C LEU A 414 -4.52 -14.98 -3.59
N LEU A 415 -3.74 -15.80 -2.88
CA LEU A 415 -3.98 -17.26 -2.77
C LEU A 415 -5.36 -17.54 -2.16
N GLY A 416 -5.80 -16.76 -1.18
CA GLY A 416 -7.16 -16.81 -0.63
C GLY A 416 -8.24 -16.49 -1.67
N ASN A 417 -8.01 -15.47 -2.50
CA ASN A 417 -8.90 -15.14 -3.60
C ASN A 417 -9.01 -16.30 -4.62
N ILE A 418 -7.88 -16.91 -4.98
CA ILE A 418 -7.87 -18.07 -5.87
C ILE A 418 -8.67 -19.23 -5.26
N ALA A 419 -8.46 -19.54 -3.98
CA ALA A 419 -9.23 -20.57 -3.29
C ALA A 419 -10.75 -20.26 -3.29
N THR A 420 -11.12 -18.98 -3.14
CA THR A 420 -12.51 -18.53 -3.19
C THR A 420 -13.13 -18.73 -4.57
N VAL A 421 -12.38 -18.44 -5.64
CA VAL A 421 -12.82 -18.69 -7.01
C VAL A 421 -12.98 -20.20 -7.29
N ARG A 422 -12.10 -21.02 -6.70
CA ARG A 422 -12.13 -22.50 -6.83
C ARG A 422 -13.00 -23.21 -5.77
N ALA A 423 -13.70 -22.46 -4.90
CA ALA A 423 -14.42 -23.04 -3.77
C ALA A 423 -15.46 -24.11 -4.15
N SER A 424 -16.06 -24.02 -5.35
CA SER A 424 -17.01 -25.03 -5.85
C SER A 424 -16.40 -26.42 -6.07
N GLU A 425 -15.10 -26.52 -6.22
CA GLU A 425 -14.37 -27.79 -6.33
C GLU A 425 -14.24 -28.53 -4.98
N ASN A 426 -14.54 -27.83 -3.88
CA ASN A 426 -14.46 -28.36 -2.52
C ASN A 426 -13.11 -29.05 -2.21
N LYS A 427 -12.02 -28.42 -2.64
CA LYS A 427 -10.66 -28.92 -2.51
C LYS A 427 -9.84 -28.07 -1.55
N VAL A 428 -8.87 -28.69 -0.90
CA VAL A 428 -7.73 -28.00 -0.30
C VAL A 428 -6.70 -27.84 -1.40
N LEU A 429 -6.35 -26.61 -1.71
CA LEU A 429 -5.29 -26.27 -2.68
C LEU A 429 -3.93 -26.37 -1.98
N GLU A 430 -3.01 -27.16 -2.51
CA GLU A 430 -1.65 -27.33 -2.01
C GLU A 430 -0.71 -26.42 -2.79
N TYR A 431 -0.05 -25.48 -2.10
CA TYR A 431 0.77 -24.45 -2.70
C TYR A 431 2.26 -24.67 -2.45
N ASP A 432 3.03 -24.77 -3.54
CA ASP A 432 4.49 -24.76 -3.56
C ASP A 432 4.97 -23.32 -3.73
N GLY A 433 5.20 -22.66 -2.60
CA GLY A 433 5.63 -21.27 -2.59
C GLY A 433 6.99 -21.04 -3.27
N ALA A 434 7.90 -22.02 -3.27
CA ALA A 434 9.19 -21.88 -3.94
C ALA A 434 9.04 -21.75 -5.47
N ASN A 435 8.11 -22.50 -6.05
CA ASN A 435 7.87 -22.56 -7.49
C ASN A 435 6.65 -21.77 -7.95
N MET A 436 5.96 -21.05 -7.07
CA MET A 436 4.75 -20.27 -7.36
C MET A 436 3.73 -21.12 -8.12
N ARG A 437 3.32 -22.26 -7.55
CA ARG A 437 2.37 -23.15 -8.19
C ARG A 437 1.53 -23.95 -7.21
N PHE A 438 0.30 -24.20 -7.57
CA PHE A 438 -0.49 -25.23 -6.94
C PHE A 438 -0.11 -26.60 -7.50
N THR A 439 0.14 -27.56 -6.61
CA THR A 439 0.62 -28.89 -7.00
C THR A 439 -0.54 -29.85 -7.37
N ASN A 440 -1.76 -29.52 -6.99
CA ASN A 440 -2.92 -30.38 -7.09
C ASN A 440 -4.12 -29.76 -7.83
N ASP A 441 -3.98 -28.57 -8.45
CA ASP A 441 -5.06 -27.92 -9.22
C ASP A 441 -4.50 -27.03 -10.35
N ASP A 442 -4.55 -27.50 -11.60
CA ASP A 442 -4.09 -26.76 -12.76
C ASP A 442 -4.98 -25.54 -13.07
N GLY A 443 -6.27 -25.60 -12.74
CA GLY A 443 -7.17 -24.45 -12.90
C GLY A 443 -6.84 -23.32 -11.94
N ALA A 444 -6.35 -23.61 -10.72
CA ALA A 444 -5.84 -22.60 -9.81
C ALA A 444 -4.56 -21.95 -10.34
N ASN A 445 -3.70 -22.71 -11.04
CA ASN A 445 -2.47 -22.18 -11.62
C ASN A 445 -2.72 -21.10 -12.69
N THR A 446 -3.82 -21.18 -13.43
CA THR A 446 -4.18 -20.16 -14.43
C THR A 446 -4.60 -18.82 -13.83
N LEU A 447 -4.84 -18.78 -12.51
CA LEU A 447 -5.24 -17.58 -11.76
C LEU A 447 -4.06 -16.89 -11.04
N LEU A 448 -2.86 -17.46 -11.13
CA LEU A 448 -1.65 -16.90 -10.49
C LEU A 448 -1.14 -15.65 -11.23
N ASP A 449 -1.47 -15.53 -12.50
CA ASP A 449 -1.10 -14.43 -13.39
C ASP A 449 -2.30 -14.02 -14.25
N LYS A 450 -2.15 -13.00 -15.09
CA LYS A 450 -3.16 -12.50 -16.02
C LYS A 450 -2.55 -12.08 -17.36
N ASP A 451 -3.38 -12.07 -18.39
CA ASP A 451 -3.03 -11.43 -19.66
C ASP A 451 -3.19 -9.91 -19.55
N TYR A 452 -2.23 -9.18 -20.07
CA TYR A 452 -2.26 -7.72 -20.12
C TYR A 452 -2.75 -7.23 -21.46
N ARG A 453 -3.60 -6.22 -21.47
CA ARG A 453 -3.95 -5.52 -22.71
C ARG A 453 -2.70 -4.92 -23.35
N ALA A 454 -2.65 -4.86 -24.69
CA ALA A 454 -1.51 -4.32 -25.43
C ALA A 454 -1.10 -2.92 -24.92
N GLY A 455 0.19 -2.73 -24.68
CA GLY A 455 0.77 -1.51 -24.15
C GLY A 455 0.79 -1.39 -22.60
N TYR A 456 0.40 -2.45 -21.87
CA TYR A 456 0.42 -2.50 -20.41
C TYR A 456 1.18 -3.72 -19.84
N GLY A 457 1.80 -4.52 -20.70
CA GLY A 457 2.60 -5.68 -20.26
C GLY A 457 3.78 -5.25 -19.37
N LEU A 458 4.18 -6.16 -18.48
CA LEU A 458 5.39 -5.98 -17.67
C LEU A 458 6.60 -6.29 -18.56
N VAL A 459 7.54 -5.39 -18.69
CA VAL A 459 8.75 -5.54 -19.51
C VAL A 459 9.88 -6.12 -18.69
#